data_9e82911a84eaf1bd3277fb332831bf2b
#
_entry.id   9e82911a84eaf1bd3277fb332831bf2b
#
_cell.length_a   1.000
_cell.length_b   1.000
_cell.length_c   1.000
_cell.angle_alpha   90.00
_cell.angle_beta   90.00
_cell.angle_gamma   90.00
#
_symmetry.space_group_name_H-M   'P 1'
#
loop_
_entity.id
_entity.type
_entity.pdbx_description
1 polymer ?
#
loop_
_entity_poly.entity_id
_entity_poly.type
_entity_poly.pdbx_seq_one_letter_code
_entity_poly.pdbx_strand_id
1 'polypeptide(L)'
;MNESTKAQQGTIEVEQHLRQLNDEWVKAVVRGDGETLNRVMADDFIFTYPLEGDDKAQFIADITSGDLKIEHITREQLSVRVFGSTAVVAARDSATWLYHGRELSGQYRVILIYSKREDRWQLCAVQACPMQ
;
A
#
# COMPACT_ATOMS: atom_id res chain seq x y z
N MET A 1 -19.54 -30.47 -3.76
CA MET A 1 -19.06 -29.08 -3.57
C MET A 1 -19.21 -28.35 -4.89
N ASN A 2 -19.81 -27.21 -4.87
CA ASN A 2 -20.11 -26.48 -6.09
C ASN A 2 -19.01 -25.44 -6.41
N GLU A 3 -19.07 -24.88 -7.60
CA GLU A 3 -18.10 -23.90 -8.09
C GLU A 3 -18.10 -22.62 -7.26
N SER A 4 -19.25 -22.19 -6.73
CA SER A 4 -19.36 -20.99 -5.89
C SER A 4 -18.54 -21.09 -4.64
N THR A 5 -18.48 -22.26 -4.00
CA THR A 5 -17.69 -22.47 -2.79
C THR A 5 -16.19 -22.35 -3.08
N LYS A 6 -15.74 -22.89 -4.20
CA LYS A 6 -14.34 -22.80 -4.63
C LYS A 6 -13.96 -21.36 -4.96
N ALA A 7 -14.83 -20.64 -5.66
CA ALA A 7 -14.60 -19.24 -5.99
C ALA A 7 -14.54 -18.37 -4.75
N GLN A 8 -15.41 -18.60 -3.76
CA GLN A 8 -15.40 -17.86 -2.50
C GLN A 8 -14.12 -18.13 -1.71
N GLN A 9 -13.68 -19.39 -1.69
CA GLN A 9 -12.44 -19.75 -0.99
C GLN A 9 -11.22 -19.12 -1.65
N GLY A 10 -11.16 -19.11 -2.97
CA GLY A 10 -10.08 -18.45 -3.71
C GLY A 10 -10.03 -16.93 -3.43
N THR A 11 -11.19 -16.29 -3.34
CA THR A 11 -11.30 -14.87 -3.00
C THR A 11 -10.82 -14.60 -1.57
N ILE A 12 -11.19 -15.46 -0.63
CA ILE A 12 -10.73 -15.33 0.77
C ILE A 12 -9.20 -15.46 0.85
N GLU A 13 -8.61 -16.40 0.13
CA GLU A 13 -7.16 -16.58 0.11
C GLU A 13 -6.45 -15.36 -0.48
N VAL A 14 -6.98 -14.80 -1.56
CA VAL A 14 -6.44 -13.57 -2.17
C VAL A 14 -6.54 -12.41 -1.19
N GLU A 15 -7.68 -12.23 -0.54
CA GLU A 15 -7.84 -11.15 0.44
C GLU A 15 -6.84 -11.27 1.58
N GLN A 16 -6.62 -12.48 2.09
CA GLN A 16 -5.63 -12.71 3.16
C GLN A 16 -4.22 -12.39 2.69
N HIS A 17 -3.89 -12.77 1.47
CA HIS A 17 -2.58 -12.48 0.89
C HIS A 17 -2.36 -10.97 0.73
N LEU A 18 -3.40 -10.25 0.25
CA LEU A 18 -3.33 -8.79 0.10
C LEU A 18 -3.21 -8.08 1.44
N ARG A 19 -3.90 -8.56 2.47
CA ARG A 19 -3.74 -8.02 3.83
C ARG A 19 -2.32 -8.23 4.34
N GLN A 20 -1.73 -9.37 4.04
CA GLN A 20 -0.34 -9.66 4.40
C GLN A 20 0.63 -8.73 3.67
N LEU A 21 0.45 -8.54 2.35
CA LEU A 21 1.28 -7.63 1.57
C LEU A 21 1.16 -6.19 2.08
N ASN A 22 -0.05 -5.78 2.43
CA ASN A 22 -0.29 -4.46 3.01
C ASN A 22 0.47 -4.27 4.32
N ASP A 23 0.42 -5.27 5.20
CA ASP A 23 1.14 -5.25 6.47
C ASP A 23 2.66 -5.21 6.26
N GLU A 24 3.18 -5.99 5.32
CA GLU A 24 4.59 -5.96 4.96
C GLU A 24 5.04 -4.58 4.47
N TRP A 25 4.22 -3.95 3.62
CA TRP A 25 4.51 -2.63 3.08
C TRP A 25 4.55 -1.57 4.19
N VAL A 26 3.56 -1.57 5.08
CA VAL A 26 3.50 -0.63 6.21
C VAL A 26 4.74 -0.79 7.10
N LYS A 27 5.11 -2.01 7.43
CA LYS A 27 6.31 -2.26 8.24
C LYS A 27 7.58 -1.82 7.53
N ALA A 28 7.66 -2.07 6.23
CA ALA A 28 8.83 -1.70 5.44
C ALA A 28 9.01 -0.18 5.35
N VAL A 29 7.93 0.58 5.17
CA VAL A 29 8.04 2.05 5.12
C VAL A 29 8.47 2.63 6.45
N VAL A 30 7.98 2.09 7.56
CA VAL A 30 8.38 2.56 8.90
C VAL A 30 9.83 2.22 9.19
N ARG A 31 10.31 1.04 8.77
CA ARG A 31 11.68 0.58 9.02
C ARG A 31 12.71 1.09 8.02
N GLY A 32 12.28 1.65 6.90
CA GLY A 32 13.18 2.03 5.83
C GLY A 32 13.74 0.83 5.06
N ASP A 33 12.95 -0.24 4.95
CA ASP A 33 13.36 -1.51 4.34
C ASP A 33 13.15 -1.49 2.84
N GLY A 34 14.15 -1.01 2.11
CA GLY A 34 14.10 -0.86 0.65
C GLY A 34 13.99 -2.19 -0.10
N GLU A 35 14.56 -3.27 0.41
CA GLU A 35 14.45 -4.59 -0.22
C GLU A 35 13.01 -5.09 -0.25
N THR A 36 12.32 -5.01 0.88
CA THR A 36 10.91 -5.40 0.96
C THR A 36 10.06 -4.52 0.06
N LEU A 37 10.28 -3.21 0.08
CA LEU A 37 9.56 -2.28 -0.79
C LEU A 37 9.77 -2.62 -2.27
N ASN A 38 10.99 -2.92 -2.66
CA ASN A 38 11.30 -3.30 -4.04
C ASN A 38 10.55 -4.56 -4.47
N ARG A 39 10.38 -5.52 -3.56
CA ARG A 39 9.68 -6.77 -3.83
C ARG A 39 8.17 -6.59 -3.93
N VAL A 40 7.57 -5.83 -3.02
CA VAL A 40 6.10 -5.72 -2.92
C VAL A 40 5.50 -4.65 -3.84
N MET A 41 6.30 -3.72 -4.33
CA MET A 41 5.84 -2.64 -5.21
C MET A 41 6.07 -2.98 -6.66
N ALA A 42 5.08 -2.68 -7.50
CA ALA A 42 5.19 -2.86 -8.94
C ALA A 42 6.13 -1.84 -9.56
N ASP A 43 6.74 -2.18 -10.69
CA ASP A 43 7.69 -1.28 -11.37
C ASP A 43 7.02 0.02 -11.84
N ASP A 44 5.74 -0.01 -12.16
CA ASP A 44 4.98 1.16 -12.57
C ASP A 44 4.22 1.83 -11.41
N PHE A 45 4.62 1.57 -10.19
CA PHE A 45 4.02 2.16 -8.99
C PHE A 45 4.00 3.68 -9.05
N ILE A 46 2.92 4.27 -8.50
CA ILE A 46 2.82 5.71 -8.31
C ILE A 46 2.12 6.04 -6.98
N PHE A 47 2.62 7.03 -6.28
CA PHE A 47 1.99 7.59 -5.08
C PHE A 47 1.53 9.01 -5.44
N THR A 48 0.23 9.16 -5.70
CA THR A 48 -0.29 10.38 -6.31
C THR A 48 -0.40 11.55 -5.35
N TYR A 49 -0.97 11.32 -4.17
CA TYR A 49 -1.21 12.39 -3.18
C TYR A 49 -1.09 11.79 -1.77
N PRO A 50 -0.50 12.45 -0.81
CA PRO A 50 0.06 13.82 -0.83
C PRO A 50 1.52 13.89 -1.32
N LEU A 51 2.07 12.79 -1.83
CA LEU A 51 3.36 12.79 -2.49
C LEU A 51 3.15 13.21 -3.94
N GLU A 52 4.01 13.90 -4.53
CA GLU A 52 3.84 14.63 -5.80
C GLU A 52 3.92 13.74 -7.05
N GLY A 53 3.25 12.57 -7.03
CA GLY A 53 3.31 11.62 -8.13
C GLY A 53 4.61 10.82 -8.12
N ASP A 54 5.14 10.53 -6.95
CA ASP A 54 6.39 9.78 -6.81
C ASP A 54 6.27 8.38 -7.39
N ASP A 55 7.20 8.02 -8.25
CA ASP A 55 7.31 6.66 -8.77
C ASP A 55 8.01 5.74 -7.76
N LYS A 56 8.14 4.47 -8.10
CA LYS A 56 8.75 3.46 -7.24
C LYS A 56 10.18 3.85 -6.83
N ALA A 57 11.00 4.25 -7.79
CA ALA A 57 12.40 4.61 -7.53
C ALA A 57 12.51 5.80 -6.59
N GLN A 58 11.72 6.84 -6.83
CA GLN A 58 11.70 8.03 -6.00
C GLN A 58 11.20 7.72 -4.59
N PHE A 59 10.12 6.94 -4.48
CA PHE A 59 9.55 6.57 -3.19
C PHE A 59 10.56 5.79 -2.35
N ILE A 60 11.18 4.77 -2.93
CA ILE A 60 12.17 3.95 -2.21
C ILE A 60 13.40 4.79 -1.84
N ALA A 61 13.87 5.64 -2.74
CA ALA A 61 14.99 6.52 -2.46
C ALA A 61 14.69 7.45 -1.28
N ASP A 62 13.51 8.04 -1.25
CA ASP A 62 13.10 8.94 -0.17
C ASP A 62 12.94 8.20 1.16
N ILE A 63 12.39 7.00 1.15
CA ILE A 63 12.25 6.18 2.36
C ILE A 63 13.63 5.78 2.91
N THR A 64 14.53 5.34 2.04
CA THR A 64 15.84 4.85 2.49
C THR A 64 16.79 5.98 2.88
N SER A 65 16.63 7.16 2.29
CA SER A 65 17.45 8.33 2.66
C SER A 65 16.92 9.08 3.88
N GLY A 66 15.65 8.88 4.23
CA GLY A 66 15.00 9.64 5.29
C GLY A 66 14.32 10.92 4.81
N ASP A 67 14.37 11.23 3.51
CA ASP A 67 13.64 12.39 2.96
C ASP A 67 12.13 12.21 3.05
N LEU A 68 11.66 10.97 3.07
CA LEU A 68 10.31 10.62 3.50
C LEU A 68 10.45 9.71 4.70
N LYS A 69 10.13 10.24 5.87
CA LYS A 69 10.20 9.47 7.11
C LYS A 69 8.79 9.26 7.63
N ILE A 70 8.41 8.01 7.77
CA ILE A 70 7.11 7.63 8.33
C ILE A 70 7.41 6.97 9.67
N GLU A 71 7.19 7.72 10.75
CA GLU A 71 7.53 7.25 12.10
C GLU A 71 6.49 6.29 12.63
N HIS A 72 5.24 6.50 12.23
CA HIS A 72 4.13 5.73 12.75
C HIS A 72 2.96 5.72 11.77
N ILE A 73 2.37 4.55 11.56
CA ILE A 73 1.11 4.39 10.84
C ILE A 73 0.22 3.46 11.65
N THR A 74 -0.95 3.93 12.01
CA THR A 74 -2.03 3.07 12.52
C THR A 74 -3.09 3.00 11.44
N ARG A 75 -3.34 1.81 10.92
CA ARG A 75 -4.28 1.57 9.82
C ARG A 75 -5.49 0.80 10.32
N GLU A 76 -6.68 1.35 10.09
CA GLU A 76 -7.93 0.83 10.58
C GLU A 76 -8.94 0.69 9.46
N GLN A 77 -10.01 -0.05 9.73
CA GLN A 77 -11.16 -0.21 8.82
C GLN A 77 -10.72 -0.66 7.42
N LEU A 78 -9.75 -1.55 7.39
CA LEU A 78 -9.22 -2.06 6.12
C LEU A 78 -10.24 -2.94 5.43
N SER A 79 -10.57 -2.58 4.20
CA SER A 79 -11.45 -3.39 3.34
C SER A 79 -10.70 -3.75 2.07
N VAL A 80 -10.97 -4.95 1.57
CA VAL A 80 -10.33 -5.47 0.36
C VAL A 80 -11.41 -5.87 -0.62
N ARG A 81 -11.33 -5.39 -1.87
CA ARG A 81 -12.20 -5.82 -2.96
C ARG A 81 -11.35 -6.31 -4.11
N VAL A 82 -11.66 -7.50 -4.59
CA VAL A 82 -10.91 -8.15 -5.67
C VAL A 82 -11.74 -8.15 -6.95
N PHE A 83 -11.14 -7.66 -8.04
CA PHE A 83 -11.75 -7.57 -9.35
C PHE A 83 -10.83 -8.29 -10.36
N GLY A 84 -10.91 -9.63 -10.40
CA GLY A 84 -10.00 -10.41 -11.25
C GLY A 84 -8.55 -10.25 -10.85
N SER A 85 -7.74 -9.64 -11.69
CA SER A 85 -6.31 -9.41 -11.44
C SER A 85 -6.01 -8.04 -10.85
N THR A 86 -7.05 -7.33 -10.40
CA THR A 86 -6.92 -6.02 -9.73
C THR A 86 -7.62 -6.10 -8.39
N ALA A 87 -7.05 -5.48 -7.39
CA ALA A 87 -7.68 -5.36 -6.08
C ALA A 87 -7.55 -3.94 -5.56
N VAL A 88 -8.60 -3.51 -4.86
CA VAL A 88 -8.63 -2.19 -4.21
C VAL A 88 -8.70 -2.40 -2.71
N VAL A 89 -7.74 -1.83 -2.01
CA VAL A 89 -7.72 -1.83 -0.55
C VAL A 89 -8.01 -0.41 -0.10
N ALA A 90 -9.01 -0.26 0.75
CA ALA A 90 -9.35 1.02 1.34
C ALA A 90 -9.12 0.95 2.85
N ALA A 91 -8.62 2.01 3.42
CA ALA A 91 -8.32 2.05 4.85
C ALA A 91 -8.36 3.49 5.37
N ARG A 92 -8.25 3.61 6.67
CA ARG A 92 -8.15 4.86 7.39
C ARG A 92 -6.85 4.84 8.16
N ASP A 93 -5.98 5.79 7.86
CA ASP A 93 -4.67 5.89 8.50
C ASP A 93 -4.61 7.06 9.46
N SER A 94 -3.93 6.82 10.58
CA SER A 94 -3.39 7.88 11.42
C SER A 94 -1.88 7.75 11.31
N ALA A 95 -1.21 8.78 10.84
CA ALA A 95 0.20 8.67 10.49
C ALA A 95 0.99 9.93 10.87
N THR A 96 2.26 9.71 11.17
CA THR A 96 3.21 10.79 11.43
C THR A 96 4.28 10.72 10.34
N TRP A 97 4.25 11.67 9.40
CA TRP A 97 5.14 11.70 8.23
C TRP A 97 5.92 13.01 8.16
N LEU A 98 7.13 12.88 7.69
CA LEU A 98 7.95 14.04 7.31
C LEU A 98 8.41 13.82 5.87
N TYR A 99 8.04 14.71 4.95
CA TYR A 99 8.31 14.60 3.52
C TYR A 99 9.06 15.84 3.03
N HIS A 100 10.34 15.66 2.71
CA HIS A 100 11.22 16.75 2.26
C HIS A 100 11.11 17.98 3.17
N GLY A 101 11.16 17.74 4.49
CA GLY A 101 11.09 18.79 5.49
C GLY A 101 9.69 19.29 5.83
N ARG A 102 8.65 18.82 5.13
CA ARG A 102 7.25 19.21 5.44
C ARG A 102 6.58 18.14 6.27
N GLU A 103 5.87 18.55 7.28
CA GLU A 103 5.06 17.63 8.08
C GLU A 103 3.72 17.38 7.40
N LEU A 104 3.43 16.10 7.13
CA LEU A 104 2.20 15.64 6.53
C LEU A 104 1.40 14.77 7.50
N SER A 105 1.63 14.96 8.80
CA SER A 105 1.01 14.13 9.84
C SER A 105 -0.49 14.39 9.96
N GLY A 106 -1.25 13.38 10.34
CA GLY A 106 -2.69 13.49 10.53
C GLY A 106 -3.42 12.21 10.19
N GLN A 107 -4.71 12.36 9.90
CA GLN A 107 -5.58 11.27 9.51
C GLN A 107 -5.88 11.33 8.02
N TYR A 108 -5.90 10.17 7.39
CA TYR A 108 -6.07 10.03 5.95
C TYR A 108 -7.03 8.90 5.61
N ARG A 109 -7.80 9.10 4.54
CA ARG A 109 -8.44 7.98 3.83
C ARG A 109 -7.47 7.54 2.76
N VAL A 110 -7.17 6.24 2.71
CA VAL A 110 -6.15 5.70 1.84
C VAL A 110 -6.77 4.69 0.89
N ILE A 111 -6.41 4.80 -0.38
CA ILE A 111 -6.73 3.82 -1.41
C ILE A 111 -5.41 3.24 -1.92
N LEU A 112 -5.32 1.92 -1.90
CA LEU A 112 -4.16 1.20 -2.42
C LEU A 112 -4.67 0.25 -3.50
N ILE A 113 -4.00 0.25 -4.65
CA ILE A 113 -4.37 -0.60 -5.76
C ILE A 113 -3.27 -1.64 -5.97
N TYR A 114 -3.68 -2.90 -5.98
CA TYR A 114 -2.81 -4.02 -6.24
C TYR A 114 -3.16 -4.64 -7.59
N SER A 115 -2.17 -5.15 -8.27
CA SER A 115 -2.35 -5.82 -9.56
C SER A 115 -1.60 -7.15 -9.55
N LYS A 116 -2.25 -8.17 -10.08
CA LYS A 116 -1.64 -9.49 -10.23
C LYS A 116 -1.08 -9.61 -11.64
N ARG A 117 0.23 -9.78 -11.75
CA ARG A 117 0.95 -9.94 -13.02
C ARG A 117 1.91 -11.12 -12.85
N GLU A 118 1.91 -12.04 -13.78
CA GLU A 118 2.78 -13.22 -13.71
C GLU A 118 2.61 -13.99 -12.40
N ASP A 119 1.34 -14.21 -12.01
CA ASP A 119 0.94 -14.90 -10.77
C ASP A 119 1.41 -14.22 -9.48
N ARG A 120 1.73 -12.93 -9.54
CA ARG A 120 2.27 -12.20 -8.40
C ARG A 120 1.52 -10.90 -8.18
N TRP A 121 0.99 -10.74 -6.98
CA TRP A 121 0.33 -9.50 -6.56
C TRP A 121 1.36 -8.47 -6.12
N GLN A 122 1.26 -7.25 -6.63
CA GLN A 122 2.12 -6.15 -6.23
C GLN A 122 1.32 -4.86 -6.10
N LEU A 123 1.77 -3.98 -5.23
CA LEU A 123 1.17 -2.66 -5.03
C LEU A 123 1.55 -1.74 -6.18
N CYS A 124 0.57 -1.21 -6.90
CA CYS A 124 0.83 -0.36 -8.06
C CYS A 124 0.39 1.09 -7.90
N ALA A 125 -0.45 1.41 -6.93
CA ALA A 125 -0.83 2.82 -6.73
C ALA A 125 -1.29 3.06 -5.29
N VAL A 126 -0.99 4.25 -4.78
CA VAL A 126 -1.47 4.72 -3.48
C VAL A 126 -1.94 6.16 -3.60
N GLN A 127 -3.05 6.46 -2.96
CA GLN A 127 -3.52 7.82 -2.76
C GLN A 127 -4.04 7.97 -1.34
N ALA A 128 -3.60 8.99 -0.64
CA ALA A 128 -4.02 9.26 0.73
C ALA A 128 -4.63 10.67 0.80
N CYS A 129 -5.92 10.75 1.09
CA CYS A 129 -6.64 12.02 1.23
C CYS A 129 -6.73 12.44 2.69
N PRO A 130 -6.31 13.66 3.04
CA PRO A 130 -6.48 14.13 4.42
C PRO A 130 -7.94 14.15 4.82
N MET A 131 -8.22 13.77 6.06
CA MET A 131 -9.54 13.86 6.66
C MET A 131 -9.63 15.12 7.50
N GLN A 132 -10.73 15.80 7.36
CA GLN A 132 -11.00 17.00 8.16
C GLN A 132 -11.76 16.67 9.43
#